data_45d6702fe64a58749b541b1b85de3c15
#
_entry.id   45d6702fe64a58749b541b1b85de3c15
#
_cell.length_a   1.000
_cell.length_b   1.000
_cell.length_c   1.000
_cell.angle_alpha   90.00
_cell.angle_beta   90.00
_cell.angle_gamma   90.00
#
_symmetry.space_group_name_H-M   'P 1'
#
loop_
_entity.id
_entity.type
_entity.pdbx_description
1 polymer ?
#
loop_
_entity_poly.entity_id
_entity_poly.type
_entity_poly.pdbx_seq_one_letter_code
_entity_poly.pdbx_strand_id
1 'polypeptide(L)'
;ELKTSLENSGVTVLQDEAIELNYGDECIQLIGLNDPDFSERDSFLSESILETKLSQVNISNGFTILLSHRPEHFNVYQNKNIDLVLSGHAHGGQFRLPFLGGVIAPNQGLFPKYDAGAYTENGTTMIVSRGIGNSIIPVRINNRPEIIIIELNCG
;
A
#
# COMPACT_ATOMS: atom_id res chain seq x y z
N GLU A 1 -19.22 -10.53 -4.55
CA GLU A 1 -20.29 -9.50 -4.58
C GLU A 1 -19.69 -8.09 -4.69
N LEU A 2 -18.78 -7.64 -3.81
CA LEU A 2 -18.15 -6.31 -3.90
C LEU A 2 -17.32 -6.15 -5.18
N LYS A 3 -16.42 -7.11 -5.50
CA LYS A 3 -15.61 -7.10 -6.72
C LYS A 3 -16.48 -6.92 -7.96
N THR A 4 -17.47 -7.76 -8.12
CA THR A 4 -18.39 -7.69 -9.26
C THR A 4 -19.12 -6.35 -9.36
N SER A 5 -19.49 -5.75 -8.21
CA SER A 5 -20.15 -4.45 -8.17
C SER A 5 -19.20 -3.32 -8.62
N LEU A 6 -17.94 -3.37 -8.22
CA LEU A 6 -16.90 -2.42 -8.64
C LEU A 6 -16.61 -2.55 -10.13
N GLU A 7 -16.44 -3.78 -10.62
CA GLU A 7 -16.19 -4.06 -12.04
C GLU A 7 -17.34 -3.61 -12.92
N ASN A 8 -18.59 -3.81 -12.51
CA ASN A 8 -19.78 -3.31 -13.19
C ASN A 8 -19.84 -1.76 -13.23
N SER A 9 -19.14 -1.11 -12.31
CA SER A 9 -19.01 0.37 -12.26
C SER A 9 -17.79 0.88 -13.04
N GLY A 10 -17.07 0.01 -13.76
CA GLY A 10 -15.91 0.36 -14.57
C GLY A 10 -14.59 0.43 -13.79
N VAL A 11 -14.55 -0.11 -12.56
CA VAL A 11 -13.32 -0.18 -11.75
C VAL A 11 -12.59 -1.50 -12.05
N THR A 12 -11.30 -1.43 -12.35
CA THR A 12 -10.45 -2.61 -12.44
C THR A 12 -10.03 -3.06 -11.05
N VAL A 13 -10.33 -4.29 -10.67
CA VAL A 13 -9.99 -4.87 -9.36
C VAL A 13 -8.87 -5.88 -9.53
N LEU A 14 -7.68 -5.55 -9.06
CA LEU A 14 -6.51 -6.41 -9.13
C LEU A 14 -6.43 -7.33 -7.89
N GLN A 15 -6.20 -8.63 -8.13
CA GLN A 15 -6.13 -9.64 -7.09
C GLN A 15 -4.94 -10.57 -7.32
N ASP A 16 -3.77 -10.19 -6.79
CA ASP A 16 -2.47 -10.87 -7.00
C ASP A 16 -2.07 -10.91 -8.49
N GLU A 17 -2.33 -9.83 -9.20
CA GLU A 17 -2.14 -9.69 -10.64
C GLU A 17 -1.59 -8.32 -11.02
N ALA A 18 -1.09 -8.20 -12.23
CA ALA A 18 -0.55 -6.97 -12.80
C ALA A 18 -1.27 -6.59 -14.10
N ILE A 19 -1.37 -5.29 -14.34
CA ILE A 19 -1.81 -4.71 -15.62
C ILE A 19 -0.79 -3.67 -16.09
N GLU A 20 -0.84 -3.37 -17.38
CA GLU A 20 -0.08 -2.28 -17.98
C GLU A 20 -0.98 -1.06 -18.20
N LEU A 21 -0.48 0.11 -17.82
CA LEU A 21 -1.09 1.39 -18.07
C LEU A 21 -0.22 2.14 -19.10
N ASN A 22 -0.77 2.39 -20.27
CA ASN A 22 -0.07 3.06 -21.36
C ASN A 22 -0.50 4.52 -21.47
N TYR A 23 0.47 5.42 -21.60
CA TYR A 23 0.26 6.83 -21.86
C TYR A 23 1.25 7.31 -22.95
N GLY A 24 0.78 7.49 -24.17
CA GLY A 24 1.64 7.71 -25.32
C GLY A 24 2.54 6.50 -25.57
N ASP A 25 3.84 6.73 -25.62
CA ASP A 25 4.86 5.68 -25.78
C ASP A 25 5.37 5.12 -24.45
N GLU A 26 4.88 5.64 -23.32
CA GLU A 26 5.27 5.23 -21.97
C GLU A 26 4.34 4.16 -21.42
N CYS A 27 4.91 3.24 -20.66
CA CYS A 27 4.21 2.14 -20.03
C CYS A 27 4.56 2.03 -18.55
N ILE A 28 3.55 1.97 -17.70
CA ILE A 28 3.67 1.74 -16.27
C ILE A 28 3.02 0.41 -15.94
N GLN A 29 3.71 -0.44 -15.18
CA GLN A 29 3.10 -1.64 -14.62
C GLN A 29 2.43 -1.31 -13.28
N LEU A 30 1.18 -1.70 -13.14
CA LEU A 30 0.43 -1.60 -11.89
C LEU A 30 0.13 -3.00 -11.35
N ILE A 31 0.62 -3.30 -10.16
CA ILE A 31 0.42 -4.57 -9.47
C ILE A 31 -0.53 -4.36 -8.30
N GLY A 32 -1.51 -5.23 -8.12
CA GLY A 32 -2.37 -5.26 -6.94
C GLY A 32 -2.25 -6.58 -6.18
N LEU A 33 -1.95 -6.50 -4.88
CA LEU A 33 -1.90 -7.67 -4.00
C LEU A 33 -3.11 -7.71 -3.07
N ASN A 34 -3.69 -8.90 -2.97
CA ASN A 34 -4.67 -9.18 -1.91
C ASN A 34 -3.98 -9.12 -0.54
N ASP A 35 -4.67 -8.50 0.42
CA ASP A 35 -4.23 -8.50 1.81
C ASP A 35 -4.15 -9.95 2.33
N PRO A 36 -3.01 -10.38 2.90
CA PRO A 36 -2.84 -11.75 3.41
C PRO A 36 -3.83 -12.14 4.51
N ASP A 37 -4.32 -11.19 5.30
CA ASP A 37 -5.30 -11.47 6.36
C ASP A 37 -6.67 -11.93 5.84
N PHE A 38 -6.98 -11.75 4.56
CA PHE A 38 -8.19 -12.32 3.97
C PHE A 38 -8.08 -13.83 3.73
N SER A 39 -6.87 -14.35 3.63
CA SER A 39 -6.60 -15.77 3.38
C SER A 39 -6.19 -16.53 4.63
N GLU A 40 -5.48 -15.89 5.58
CA GLU A 40 -4.98 -16.53 6.79
C GLU A 40 -4.95 -15.53 7.98
N ARG A 41 -5.40 -15.98 9.15
CA ARG A 41 -5.46 -15.17 10.38
C ARG A 41 -4.12 -15.06 11.13
N ASP A 42 -3.06 -15.66 10.61
CA ASP A 42 -1.78 -15.74 11.31
C ASP A 42 -0.79 -14.69 10.77
N SER A 43 -0.57 -13.63 11.54
CA SER A 43 0.27 -12.50 11.16
C SER A 43 1.75 -12.87 10.93
N PHE A 44 2.22 -13.99 11.48
CA PHE A 44 3.59 -14.47 11.28
C PHE A 44 3.85 -15.00 9.86
N LEU A 45 2.80 -15.41 9.16
CA LEU A 45 2.92 -15.92 7.78
C LEU A 45 2.73 -14.83 6.72
N SER A 46 2.27 -13.64 7.10
CA SER A 46 1.90 -12.60 6.13
C SER A 46 3.06 -12.13 5.25
N GLU A 47 4.27 -12.02 5.78
CA GLU A 47 5.48 -11.66 5.04
C GLU A 47 5.84 -12.72 3.99
N SER A 48 5.89 -13.99 4.39
CA SER A 48 6.15 -15.11 3.48
C SER A 48 5.07 -15.27 2.40
N ILE A 49 3.81 -15.01 2.75
CA ILE A 49 2.70 -15.01 1.80
C ILE A 49 2.90 -13.90 0.75
N LEU A 50 3.22 -12.67 1.18
CA LEU A 50 3.47 -11.55 0.26
C LEU A 50 4.67 -11.78 -0.63
N GLU A 51 5.77 -12.34 -0.09
CA GLU A 51 6.93 -12.74 -0.88
C GLU A 51 6.56 -13.76 -1.96
N THR A 52 5.76 -14.77 -1.59
CA THR A 52 5.28 -15.81 -2.51
C THR A 52 4.42 -15.21 -3.60
N LYS A 53 3.45 -14.36 -3.25
CA LYS A 53 2.57 -13.68 -4.21
C LYS A 53 3.39 -12.82 -5.19
N LEU A 54 4.30 -12.00 -4.70
CA LEU A 54 5.17 -11.18 -5.55
C LEU A 54 6.07 -12.01 -6.46
N SER A 55 6.52 -13.19 -6.02
CA SER A 55 7.31 -14.08 -6.86
C SER A 55 6.53 -14.71 -8.02
N GLN A 56 5.22 -14.75 -7.92
CA GLN A 56 4.32 -15.26 -8.97
C GLN A 56 3.91 -14.21 -9.98
N VAL A 57 4.04 -12.91 -9.63
CA VAL A 57 3.77 -11.80 -10.55
C VAL A 57 5.02 -11.55 -11.40
N ASN A 58 4.83 -11.46 -12.72
CA ASN A 58 5.91 -11.06 -13.62
C ASN A 58 6.12 -9.54 -13.53
N ILE A 59 7.17 -9.12 -12.82
CA ILE A 59 7.52 -7.71 -12.64
C ILE A 59 8.35 -7.26 -13.84
N SER A 60 7.92 -6.18 -14.49
CA SER A 60 8.59 -5.63 -15.67
C SER A 60 9.90 -4.91 -15.31
N ASN A 61 10.68 -4.55 -16.34
CA ASN A 61 11.85 -3.68 -16.16
C ASN A 61 11.50 -2.18 -16.25
N GLY A 62 10.24 -1.84 -16.52
CA GLY A 62 9.72 -0.47 -16.55
C GLY A 62 9.30 0.02 -15.17
N PHE A 63 8.78 1.26 -15.12
CA PHE A 63 8.29 1.84 -13.87
C PHE A 63 7.12 1.01 -13.30
N THR A 64 7.29 0.53 -12.09
CA THR A 64 6.35 -0.39 -11.45
C THR A 64 5.74 0.22 -10.19
N ILE A 65 4.41 0.22 -10.14
CA ILE A 65 3.62 0.65 -8.98
C ILE A 65 2.98 -0.56 -8.33
N LEU A 66 3.15 -0.70 -7.02
CA LEU A 66 2.51 -1.73 -6.20
C LEU A 66 1.39 -1.14 -5.35
N LEU A 67 0.20 -1.69 -5.46
CA LEU A 67 -0.91 -1.47 -4.54
C LEU A 67 -0.88 -2.56 -3.47
N SER A 68 -0.49 -2.22 -2.25
CA SER A 68 -0.49 -3.14 -1.13
C SER A 68 -0.96 -2.45 0.14
N HIS A 69 -1.89 -3.08 0.85
CA HIS A 69 -2.52 -2.50 2.02
C HIS A 69 -1.56 -2.32 3.21
N ARG A 70 -0.53 -3.19 3.34
CA ARG A 70 0.32 -3.38 4.50
C ARG A 70 1.66 -2.65 4.43
N PRO A 71 1.82 -1.46 5.04
CA PRO A 71 3.08 -0.72 5.01
C PRO A 71 4.18 -1.37 5.85
N GLU A 72 3.85 -2.17 6.87
CA GLU A 72 4.80 -2.86 7.73
C GLU A 72 5.69 -3.86 7.00
N HIS A 73 5.28 -4.33 5.82
CA HIS A 73 6.04 -5.25 4.97
C HIS A 73 6.89 -4.55 3.91
N PHE A 74 7.26 -3.30 4.12
CA PHE A 74 8.05 -2.52 3.16
C PHE A 74 9.37 -3.21 2.78
N ASN A 75 10.00 -3.93 3.71
CA ASN A 75 11.18 -4.75 3.46
C ASN A 75 10.98 -5.80 2.35
N VAL A 76 9.78 -6.36 2.21
CA VAL A 76 9.45 -7.30 1.13
C VAL A 76 9.39 -6.57 -0.22
N TYR A 77 8.77 -5.40 -0.26
CA TYR A 77 8.51 -4.66 -1.50
C TYR A 77 9.78 -4.08 -2.10
N GLN A 78 10.69 -3.52 -1.28
CA GLN A 78 11.92 -2.84 -1.72
C GLN A 78 12.96 -3.78 -2.38
N ASN A 79 12.80 -5.09 -2.27
CA ASN A 79 13.71 -6.07 -2.85
C ASN A 79 13.19 -6.70 -4.16
N LYS A 80 12.14 -6.12 -4.77
CA LYS A 80 11.43 -6.72 -5.89
C LYS A 80 11.37 -5.84 -7.16
N ASN A 81 12.29 -4.90 -7.33
CA ASN A 81 12.29 -3.97 -8.47
C ASN A 81 10.96 -3.21 -8.62
N ILE A 82 10.44 -2.71 -7.50
CA ILE A 82 9.24 -1.89 -7.42
C ILE A 82 9.67 -0.45 -7.13
N ASP A 83 9.23 0.50 -7.96
CA ASP A 83 9.62 1.90 -7.83
C ASP A 83 8.75 2.63 -6.80
N LEU A 84 7.44 2.36 -6.82
CA LEU A 84 6.47 3.04 -5.98
C LEU A 84 5.51 2.05 -5.33
N VAL A 85 5.32 2.17 -4.02
CA VAL A 85 4.32 1.40 -3.27
C VAL A 85 3.27 2.36 -2.72
N LEU A 86 1.99 2.06 -2.94
CA LEU A 86 0.87 2.80 -2.36
C LEU A 86 0.22 1.95 -1.29
N SER A 87 0.25 2.44 -0.05
CA SER A 87 -0.25 1.72 1.12
C SER A 87 -1.20 2.57 1.96
N GLY A 88 -1.97 1.89 2.78
CA GLY A 88 -2.88 2.50 3.75
C GLY A 88 -2.73 1.89 5.13
N HIS A 89 -3.78 1.26 5.67
CA HIS A 89 -3.84 0.43 6.88
C HIS A 89 -3.49 1.14 8.20
N ALA A 90 -2.42 1.92 8.26
CA ALA A 90 -1.93 2.58 9.46
C ALA A 90 -2.87 3.67 10.00
N HIS A 91 -3.82 4.16 9.18
CA HIS A 91 -4.74 5.24 9.52
C HIS A 91 -4.06 6.46 10.17
N GLY A 92 -2.80 6.74 9.81
CA GLY A 92 -1.99 7.79 10.40
C GLY A 92 -1.63 7.57 11.87
N GLY A 93 -1.71 6.33 12.36
CA GLY A 93 -1.49 5.97 13.77
C GLY A 93 -2.60 6.44 14.69
N GLN A 94 -3.82 6.59 14.21
CA GLN A 94 -5.06 6.98 14.88
C GLN A 94 -4.97 8.29 15.70
N PHE A 95 -4.10 8.33 16.72
CA PHE A 95 -3.75 9.50 17.52
C PHE A 95 -2.38 9.98 17.10
N ARG A 96 -2.24 11.27 16.81
CA ARG A 96 -0.94 11.85 16.44
C ARG A 96 -0.47 12.84 17.48
N LEU A 97 0.77 12.66 17.92
CA LEU A 97 1.43 13.60 18.81
C LEU A 97 2.32 14.55 18.00
N PRO A 98 2.36 15.83 18.35
CA PRO A 98 3.31 16.76 17.75
C PRO A 98 4.74 16.22 17.86
N PHE A 99 5.48 16.25 16.76
CA PHE A 99 6.89 15.82 16.63
C PHE A 99 7.13 14.30 16.75
N LEU A 100 6.18 13.49 17.26
CA LEU A 100 6.34 12.04 17.44
C LEU A 100 5.60 11.22 16.38
N GLY A 101 4.62 11.84 15.68
CA GLY A 101 3.84 11.11 14.66
C GLY A 101 2.69 10.30 15.26
N GLY A 102 2.37 9.17 14.61
CA GLY A 102 1.29 8.27 15.00
C GLY A 102 1.59 7.52 16.30
N VAL A 103 0.56 7.28 17.09
CA VAL A 103 0.71 6.59 18.40
C VAL A 103 0.47 5.10 18.29
N ILE A 104 -0.53 4.67 17.50
CA ILE A 104 -0.88 3.25 17.36
C ILE A 104 -1.38 2.94 15.96
N ALA A 105 -0.84 1.92 15.35
CA ALA A 105 -1.34 1.40 14.07
C ALA A 105 -1.53 -0.12 14.14
N PRO A 106 -2.49 -0.66 13.36
CA PRO A 106 -2.66 -2.10 13.25
C PRO A 106 -1.36 -2.77 12.83
N ASN A 107 -1.06 -3.91 13.42
CA ASN A 107 0.12 -4.75 13.17
C ASN A 107 1.49 -4.10 13.39
N GLN A 108 1.55 -2.80 13.71
CA GLN A 108 2.79 -2.10 14.07
C GLN A 108 2.85 -1.72 15.56
N GLY A 109 1.74 -1.84 16.30
CA GLY A 109 1.68 -1.53 17.72
C GLY A 109 1.83 -0.04 18.04
N LEU A 110 2.56 0.27 19.12
CA LEU A 110 2.81 1.64 19.56
C LEU A 110 3.97 2.27 18.79
N PHE A 111 3.81 3.54 18.40
CA PHE A 111 4.78 4.33 17.63
C PHE A 111 5.19 3.63 16.32
N PRO A 112 4.23 3.42 15.42
CA PRO A 112 4.46 2.69 14.18
C PRO A 112 5.55 3.36 13.32
N LYS A 113 6.42 2.56 12.72
CA LYS A 113 7.47 3.04 11.81
C LYS A 113 6.86 3.70 10.57
N TYR A 114 5.77 3.12 10.06
CA TYR A 114 5.12 3.55 8.82
C TYR A 114 3.69 4.01 9.10
N ASP A 115 3.54 5.23 9.60
CA ASP A 115 2.24 5.78 10.00
C ASP A 115 1.56 6.62 8.91
N ALA A 116 2.32 7.47 8.23
CA ALA A 116 1.86 8.33 7.14
C ALA A 116 3.04 9.03 6.44
N GLY A 117 2.89 9.35 5.15
CA GLY A 117 3.89 10.07 4.37
C GLY A 117 4.70 9.17 3.45
N ALA A 118 5.85 9.65 2.99
CA ALA A 118 6.72 8.96 2.06
C ALA A 118 7.95 8.37 2.76
N TYR A 119 8.29 7.15 2.43
CA TYR A 119 9.45 6.41 2.93
C TYR A 119 10.22 5.84 1.74
N THR A 120 11.52 6.15 1.64
CA THR A 120 12.35 5.68 0.52
C THR A 120 13.53 4.87 1.06
N GLU A 121 13.63 3.63 0.64
CA GLU A 121 14.72 2.71 1.00
C GLU A 121 15.05 1.84 -0.25
N ASN A 122 16.32 1.61 -0.51
CA ASN A 122 16.82 0.76 -1.60
C ASN A 122 16.23 1.05 -3.00
N GLY A 123 15.98 2.32 -3.32
CA GLY A 123 15.42 2.73 -4.61
C GLY A 123 13.89 2.63 -4.72
N THR A 124 13.22 2.03 -3.75
CA THR A 124 11.75 1.97 -3.69
C THR A 124 11.20 3.07 -2.80
N THR A 125 10.18 3.79 -3.27
CA THR A 125 9.43 4.76 -2.46
C THR A 125 8.07 4.19 -2.08
N MET A 126 7.76 4.17 -0.79
CA MET A 126 6.42 3.82 -0.31
C MET A 126 5.69 5.07 0.21
N ILE A 127 4.46 5.26 -0.25
CA ILE A 127 3.56 6.31 0.25
C ILE A 127 2.47 5.66 1.09
N VAL A 128 2.41 6.07 2.36
CA VAL A 128 1.39 5.59 3.31
C VAL A 128 0.35 6.69 3.51
N SER A 129 -0.88 6.42 3.08
CA SER A 129 -2.00 7.34 3.26
C SER A 129 -2.66 7.15 4.62
N ARG A 130 -3.04 8.28 5.24
CA ARG A 130 -3.92 8.25 6.41
C ARG A 130 -5.35 7.87 6.07
N GLY A 131 -5.70 7.94 4.78
CA GLY A 131 -7.04 7.62 4.30
C GLY A 131 -8.12 8.58 4.76
N ILE A 132 -9.33 8.38 4.25
CA ILE A 132 -10.53 9.18 4.57
C ILE A 132 -11.48 8.48 5.57
N GLY A 133 -11.34 7.15 5.72
CA GLY A 133 -12.17 6.32 6.59
C GLY A 133 -11.69 6.27 8.05
N ASN A 134 -12.50 5.68 8.91
CA ASN A 134 -12.13 5.38 10.28
C ASN A 134 -11.63 3.93 10.39
N SER A 135 -10.87 3.66 11.46
CA SER A 135 -10.50 2.31 11.88
C SER A 135 -11.55 1.75 12.86
N ILE A 136 -11.24 0.62 13.48
CA ILE A 136 -12.07 -0.04 14.51
C ILE A 136 -12.47 0.96 15.61
N ILE A 137 -11.54 1.81 16.03
CA ILE A 137 -11.84 2.93 16.92
C ILE A 137 -12.18 4.14 16.05
N PRO A 138 -13.44 4.60 16.01
CA PRO A 138 -13.88 5.65 15.09
C PRO A 138 -13.50 7.06 15.58
N VAL A 139 -12.31 7.23 16.14
CA VAL A 139 -11.82 8.50 16.67
C VAL A 139 -10.43 8.78 16.12
N ARG A 140 -10.25 9.98 15.58
CA ARG A 140 -8.95 10.51 15.16
C ARG A 140 -8.63 11.77 15.98
N ILE A 141 -7.47 11.82 16.61
CA ILE A 141 -7.00 13.01 17.35
C ILE A 141 -5.74 13.54 16.68
N ASN A 142 -5.76 14.81 16.29
CA ASN A 142 -4.70 15.49 15.52
C ASN A 142 -4.34 14.77 14.21
N ASN A 143 -5.25 13.98 13.69
CA ASN A 143 -5.05 13.06 12.57
C ASN A 143 -6.19 13.25 11.54
N ARG A 144 -6.12 14.32 10.78
CA ARG A 144 -7.13 14.63 9.77
C ARG A 144 -7.09 13.61 8.63
N PRO A 145 -8.25 13.23 8.06
CA PRO A 145 -8.30 12.50 6.79
C PRO A 145 -7.51 13.24 5.71
N GLU A 146 -6.93 12.47 4.79
CA GLU A 146 -6.19 13.06 3.67
C GLU A 146 -6.47 12.34 2.36
N ILE A 147 -6.30 13.10 1.27
CA ILE A 147 -6.20 12.60 -0.11
C ILE A 147 -4.81 12.99 -0.59
N ILE A 148 -4.06 12.02 -1.10
CA ILE A 148 -2.72 12.22 -1.65
C ILE A 148 -2.83 12.29 -3.16
N ILE A 149 -2.25 13.32 -3.75
CA ILE A 149 -2.09 13.45 -5.21
C ILE A 149 -0.65 13.11 -5.53
N ILE A 150 -0.45 12.19 -6.46
CA ILE A 150 0.86 11.76 -6.94
C ILE A 150 0.93 12.12 -8.42
N GLU A 151 1.93 12.88 -8.79
CA GLU A 151 2.21 13.24 -10.18
C GLU A 151 3.43 12.46 -10.63
N LEU A 152 3.27 11.69 -11.70
CA LEU A 152 4.36 10.94 -12.34
C LEU A 152 4.79 11.72 -13.58
N ASN A 153 6.07 12.01 -13.70
CA ASN A 153 6.63 12.73 -14.84
C ASN A 153 7.62 11.81 -15.57
N CYS A 154 7.49 11.74 -16.89
CA CYS A 154 8.52 11.16 -17.74
C CYS A 154 9.73 12.08 -17.74
N GLY A 155 10.92 11.55 -17.44
CA GLY A 155 12.17 12.29 -17.40
C GLY A 155 12.78 12.48 -18.80
#